data_a060b0135468201151f7a30c62e3efbb
#
_entry.id   a060b0135468201151f7a30c62e3efbb
#
_cell.length_a   1.000
_cell.length_b   1.000
_cell.length_c   1.000
_cell.angle_alpha   90.00
_cell.angle_beta   90.00
_cell.angle_gamma   90.00
#
_symmetry.space_group_name_H-M   'P 1'
#
loop_
_entity.id
_entity.type
_entity.pdbx_description
1 polymer ?
#
loop_
_entity_poly.entity_id
_entity_poly.type
_entity_poly.pdbx_seq_one_letter_code
_entity_poly.pdbx_strand_id
1 'polypeptide(L)'
;MKIAVIGGGINGLSSAWQLALAGHQVELFERDELMQATSKSSSKLLHGGLRYLEQGEFRLVHEALQERRWWLKKAPHLTKRLPLLYPIYQNGQRPRWQIKIGLWLYDLLSGKKGIGRHRWLTAEQAKRCSPELKTDGLTGAYLFFDGQMDDRKLGLWVAEQAIKAGVQIHQ
;
A
#
# COMPACT_ATOMS: atom_id res chain seq x y z
N MET A 1 21.66 -16.07 -16.66
CA MET A 1 21.60 -17.27 -15.79
C MET A 1 20.24 -17.91 -15.94
N LYS A 2 20.10 -19.22 -15.63
CA LYS A 2 18.79 -19.88 -15.45
C LYS A 2 18.41 -19.83 -14.00
N ILE A 3 17.19 -19.40 -13.66
CA ILE A 3 16.72 -19.19 -12.29
C ILE A 3 15.34 -19.84 -12.14
N ALA A 4 15.17 -20.67 -11.12
CA ALA A 4 13.87 -21.22 -10.71
C ALA A 4 13.33 -20.40 -9.53
N VAL A 5 12.08 -19.95 -9.63
CA VAL A 5 11.34 -19.27 -8.56
C VAL A 5 10.24 -20.20 -8.08
N ILE A 6 10.17 -20.44 -6.78
CA ILE A 6 9.16 -21.32 -6.17
C ILE A 6 8.12 -20.47 -5.46
N GLY A 7 6.86 -20.61 -5.89
CA GLY A 7 5.69 -19.94 -5.35
C GLY A 7 5.17 -18.80 -6.22
N GLY A 8 3.89 -18.88 -6.59
CA GLY A 8 3.15 -17.94 -7.44
C GLY A 8 2.36 -16.87 -6.68
N GLY A 9 2.79 -16.52 -5.46
CA GLY A 9 2.30 -15.35 -4.74
C GLY A 9 2.95 -14.05 -5.24
N ILE A 10 2.54 -12.89 -4.70
CA ILE A 10 3.02 -11.58 -5.17
C ILE A 10 4.55 -11.46 -5.12
N ASN A 11 5.21 -12.01 -4.11
CA ASN A 11 6.67 -11.94 -4.00
C ASN A 11 7.37 -12.75 -5.09
N GLY A 12 6.95 -14.01 -5.32
CA GLY A 12 7.52 -14.84 -6.37
C GLY A 12 7.29 -14.26 -7.76
N LEU A 13 6.07 -13.83 -8.06
CA LEU A 13 5.72 -13.19 -9.34
C LEU A 13 6.52 -11.91 -9.59
N SER A 14 6.65 -11.04 -8.58
CA SER A 14 7.42 -9.80 -8.70
C SER A 14 8.92 -10.07 -8.86
N SER A 15 9.46 -11.04 -8.11
CA SER A 15 10.86 -11.45 -8.23
C SER A 15 11.16 -12.03 -9.60
N ALA A 16 10.32 -12.95 -10.09
CA ALA A 16 10.45 -13.54 -11.42
C ALA A 16 10.43 -12.47 -12.51
N TRP A 17 9.50 -11.53 -12.41
CA TRP A 17 9.39 -10.42 -13.36
C TRP A 17 10.66 -9.56 -13.37
N GLN A 18 11.15 -9.13 -12.20
CA GLN A 18 12.36 -8.31 -12.12
C GLN A 18 13.61 -9.04 -12.62
N LEU A 19 13.74 -10.33 -12.31
CA LEU A 19 14.84 -11.16 -12.80
C LEU A 19 14.82 -11.32 -14.34
N ALA A 20 13.63 -11.50 -14.93
CA ALA A 20 13.47 -11.55 -16.38
C ALA A 20 13.83 -10.22 -17.04
N LEU A 21 13.39 -9.08 -16.47
CA LEU A 21 13.79 -7.75 -16.94
C LEU A 21 15.30 -7.51 -16.82
N ALA A 22 15.98 -8.15 -15.87
CA ALA A 22 17.43 -8.12 -15.75
C ALA A 22 18.17 -9.06 -16.74
N GLY A 23 17.44 -9.71 -17.67
CA GLY A 23 18.01 -10.55 -18.73
C GLY A 23 18.28 -12.00 -18.32
N HIS A 24 17.67 -12.49 -17.23
CA HIS A 24 17.78 -13.88 -16.82
C HIS A 24 16.68 -14.74 -17.47
N GLN A 25 16.98 -16.03 -17.70
CA GLN A 25 15.95 -17.02 -18.02
C GLN A 25 15.30 -17.47 -16.72
N VAL A 26 13.99 -17.24 -16.60
CA VAL A 26 13.27 -17.48 -15.33
C VAL A 26 12.12 -18.44 -15.55
N GLU A 27 12.07 -19.47 -14.72
CA GLU A 27 10.96 -20.40 -14.59
C GLU A 27 10.34 -20.27 -13.20
N LEU A 28 9.02 -20.07 -13.13
CA LEU A 28 8.28 -19.99 -11.88
C LEU A 28 7.41 -21.24 -11.73
N PHE A 29 7.47 -21.85 -10.56
CA PHE A 29 6.70 -23.04 -10.22
C PHE A 29 5.72 -22.72 -9.09
N GLU A 30 4.44 -22.97 -9.32
CA GLU A 30 3.38 -22.86 -8.33
C GLU A 30 2.65 -24.20 -8.23
N ARG A 31 2.35 -24.62 -7.01
CA ARG A 31 1.69 -25.88 -6.73
C ARG A 31 0.19 -25.83 -7.01
N ASP A 32 -0.40 -24.66 -6.76
CA ASP A 32 -1.84 -24.40 -6.88
C ASP A 32 -2.07 -23.28 -7.91
N GLU A 33 -3.21 -22.57 -7.83
CA GLU A 33 -3.42 -21.37 -8.63
C GLU A 33 -2.57 -20.20 -8.13
N LEU A 34 -2.18 -19.32 -9.05
CA LEU A 34 -1.48 -18.08 -8.72
C LEU A 34 -2.29 -17.22 -7.75
N MET A 35 -1.61 -16.62 -6.80
CA MET A 35 -2.22 -15.70 -5.83
C MET A 35 -3.26 -16.33 -4.88
N GLN A 36 -3.30 -17.63 -4.73
CA GLN A 36 -4.31 -18.29 -3.90
C GLN A 36 -4.08 -18.22 -2.39
N ALA A 37 -2.83 -18.12 -1.94
CA ALA A 37 -2.49 -18.13 -0.52
C ALA A 37 -2.63 -16.73 0.14
N THR A 38 -1.70 -16.35 0.97
CA THR A 38 -1.70 -15.08 1.73
C THR A 38 -1.86 -13.85 0.84
N SER A 39 -1.37 -13.89 -0.40
CA SER A 39 -1.37 -12.74 -1.31
C SER A 39 -2.76 -12.25 -1.73
N LYS A 40 -3.80 -13.08 -1.66
CA LYS A 40 -5.20 -12.66 -1.91
C LYS A 40 -5.93 -12.15 -0.67
N SER A 41 -5.34 -12.34 0.51
CA SER A 41 -5.96 -12.09 1.81
C SER A 41 -5.26 -10.94 2.56
N SER A 42 -4.81 -9.93 1.83
CA SER A 42 -4.19 -8.74 2.40
C SER A 42 -5.25 -7.74 2.91
N SER A 43 -4.80 -6.67 3.55
CA SER A 43 -5.68 -5.53 3.91
C SER A 43 -6.18 -4.74 2.68
N LYS A 44 -5.75 -5.10 1.48
CA LYS A 44 -6.00 -4.40 0.21
C LYS A 44 -5.48 -2.95 0.19
N LEU A 45 -4.58 -2.62 1.10
CA LEU A 45 -3.98 -1.30 1.21
C LEU A 45 -2.58 -1.29 0.58
N LEU A 46 -2.35 -0.32 -0.28
CA LEU A 46 -1.02 0.11 -0.72
C LEU A 46 -0.61 1.26 0.21
N HIS A 47 -0.18 0.93 1.43
CA HIS A 47 0.11 1.90 2.45
C HIS A 47 1.60 2.24 2.53
N GLY A 48 1.91 3.50 2.87
CA GLY A 48 3.30 3.91 3.13
C GLY A 48 3.80 3.57 4.54
N GLY A 49 3.00 2.86 5.36
CA GLY A 49 3.45 2.36 6.65
C GLY A 49 3.57 3.44 7.74
N LEU A 50 2.58 4.31 7.89
CA LEU A 50 2.56 5.40 8.89
C LEU A 50 2.97 4.92 10.31
N ARG A 51 2.60 3.67 10.70
CA ARG A 51 3.00 3.09 12.00
C ARG A 51 4.51 2.94 12.17
N TYR A 52 5.24 2.70 11.11
CA TYR A 52 6.70 2.50 11.18
C TYR A 52 7.46 3.80 11.49
N LEU A 53 6.82 4.97 11.34
CA LEU A 53 7.42 6.24 11.81
C LEU A 53 7.62 6.28 13.32
N GLU A 54 6.75 5.60 14.09
CA GLU A 54 6.89 5.49 15.54
C GLU A 54 8.11 4.64 15.95
N GLN A 55 8.57 3.78 15.05
CA GLN A 55 9.75 2.91 15.22
C GLN A 55 11.02 3.55 14.63
N GLY A 56 10.93 4.75 14.07
CA GLY A 56 12.05 5.43 13.43
C GLY A 56 12.44 4.89 12.04
N GLU A 57 11.62 4.03 11.44
CA GLU A 57 11.89 3.38 10.16
C GLU A 57 11.60 4.31 8.95
N PHE A 58 12.23 5.49 8.95
CA PHE A 58 11.98 6.54 7.93
C PHE A 58 12.31 6.08 6.52
N ARG A 59 13.37 5.27 6.36
CA ARG A 59 13.79 4.74 5.07
C ARG A 59 12.73 3.79 4.51
N LEU A 60 12.24 2.85 5.32
CA LEU A 60 11.19 1.92 4.94
C LEU A 60 9.91 2.66 4.53
N VAL A 61 9.51 3.68 5.29
CA VAL A 61 8.35 4.51 4.95
C VAL A 61 8.56 5.24 3.64
N HIS A 62 9.73 5.83 3.41
CA HIS A 62 10.03 6.50 2.14
C HIS A 62 9.95 5.53 0.94
N GLU A 63 10.56 4.37 1.04
CA GLU A 63 10.51 3.32 0.00
C GLU A 63 9.06 2.87 -0.27
N ALA A 64 8.29 2.57 0.77
CA ALA A 64 6.88 2.18 0.65
C ALA A 64 6.01 3.27 -0.01
N LEU A 65 6.26 4.55 0.29
CA LEU A 65 5.58 5.68 -0.33
C LEU A 65 5.91 5.83 -1.82
N GLN A 66 7.16 5.53 -2.22
CA GLN A 66 7.58 5.51 -3.63
C GLN A 66 6.90 4.36 -4.38
N GLU A 67 6.91 3.15 -3.79
CA GLU A 67 6.23 1.97 -4.34
C GLU A 67 4.73 2.22 -4.51
N ARG A 68 4.03 2.71 -3.47
CA ARG A 68 2.62 3.09 -3.55
C ARG A 68 2.33 4.00 -4.74
N ARG A 69 3.15 5.04 -4.92
CA ARG A 69 3.00 5.99 -6.03
C ARG A 69 3.22 5.31 -7.38
N TRP A 70 4.22 4.44 -7.46
CA TRP A 70 4.53 3.69 -8.66
C TRP A 70 3.34 2.82 -9.08
N TRP A 71 2.75 2.08 -8.15
CA TRP A 71 1.58 1.24 -8.39
C TRP A 71 0.35 2.04 -8.84
N LEU A 72 0.05 3.16 -8.16
CA LEU A 72 -1.06 4.05 -8.55
C LEU A 72 -0.91 4.61 -9.96
N LYS A 73 0.33 4.78 -10.43
CA LYS A 73 0.61 5.22 -11.80
C LYS A 73 0.65 4.08 -12.80
N LYS A 74 1.18 2.92 -12.42
CA LYS A 74 1.46 1.80 -13.32
C LYS A 74 0.23 0.94 -13.58
N ALA A 75 -0.62 0.76 -12.57
CA ALA A 75 -1.85 -0.04 -12.65
C ALA A 75 -3.08 0.76 -12.15
N PRO A 76 -3.44 1.91 -12.77
CA PRO A 76 -4.51 2.79 -12.29
C PRO A 76 -5.90 2.14 -12.38
N HIS A 77 -6.07 1.11 -13.18
CA HIS A 77 -7.30 0.32 -13.29
C HIS A 77 -7.48 -0.70 -12.15
N LEU A 78 -6.41 -1.00 -11.39
CA LEU A 78 -6.41 -1.96 -10.28
C LEU A 78 -6.13 -1.30 -8.93
N THR A 79 -5.75 -0.03 -8.95
CA THR A 79 -5.37 0.72 -7.76
C THR A 79 -6.07 2.07 -7.74
N LYS A 80 -6.38 2.56 -6.56
CA LYS A 80 -6.96 3.90 -6.40
C LYS A 80 -6.47 4.58 -5.14
N ARG A 81 -6.51 5.91 -5.15
CA ARG A 81 -6.28 6.71 -3.95
C ARG A 81 -7.44 6.50 -2.97
N LEU A 82 -7.11 6.22 -1.72
CA LEU A 82 -8.05 6.01 -0.63
C LEU A 82 -7.91 7.12 0.41
N PRO A 83 -8.95 7.92 0.67
CA PRO A 83 -8.99 8.81 1.82
C PRO A 83 -9.19 8.00 3.11
N LEU A 84 -8.37 8.28 4.12
CA LEU A 84 -8.42 7.66 5.44
C LEU A 84 -8.67 8.72 6.50
N LEU A 85 -9.51 8.41 7.48
CA LEU A 85 -9.76 9.23 8.65
C LEU A 85 -9.06 8.64 9.87
N TYR A 86 -8.30 9.49 10.56
CA TYR A 86 -7.76 9.17 11.88
C TYR A 86 -8.51 10.02 12.92
N PRO A 87 -9.53 9.46 13.60
CA PRO A 87 -10.30 10.22 14.57
C PRO A 87 -9.51 10.47 15.84
N ILE A 88 -9.68 11.66 16.41
CA ILE A 88 -9.08 12.09 17.67
C ILE A 88 -10.18 12.27 18.72
N TYR A 89 -10.07 11.52 19.79
CA TYR A 89 -10.97 11.58 20.94
C TYR A 89 -10.29 12.22 22.13
N GLN A 90 -11.06 12.84 23.03
CA GLN A 90 -10.56 13.52 24.24
C GLN A 90 -9.69 12.60 25.09
N ASN A 91 -10.12 11.34 25.28
CA ASN A 91 -9.42 10.32 26.08
C ASN A 91 -8.66 9.32 25.19
N GLY A 92 -8.23 9.73 23.99
CA GLY A 92 -7.50 8.87 23.07
C GLY A 92 -6.08 8.57 23.54
N GLN A 93 -5.55 7.41 23.16
CA GLN A 93 -4.19 6.97 23.54
C GLN A 93 -3.07 7.90 23.04
N ARG A 94 -3.32 8.60 21.94
CA ARG A 94 -2.34 9.50 21.32
C ARG A 94 -2.88 10.91 21.23
N PRO A 95 -2.14 11.91 21.73
CA PRO A 95 -2.55 13.31 21.63
C PRO A 95 -2.51 13.80 20.18
N ARG A 96 -3.38 14.76 19.87
CA ARG A 96 -3.51 15.36 18.52
C ARG A 96 -2.18 15.81 17.91
N TRP A 97 -1.30 16.42 18.71
CA TRP A 97 -0.01 16.94 18.22
C TRP A 97 0.92 15.83 17.73
N GLN A 98 0.92 14.66 18.41
CA GLN A 98 1.74 13.51 18.01
C GLN A 98 1.31 12.99 16.64
N ILE A 99 -0.01 12.81 16.43
CA ILE A 99 -0.55 12.39 15.14
C ILE A 99 -0.25 13.41 14.04
N LYS A 100 -0.35 14.73 14.37
CA LYS A 100 -0.01 15.79 13.43
C LYS A 100 1.45 15.70 12.96
N ILE A 101 2.39 15.51 13.88
CA ILE A 101 3.81 15.36 13.55
C ILE A 101 4.04 14.12 12.68
N GLY A 102 3.45 12.98 13.04
CA GLY A 102 3.55 11.75 12.24
C GLY A 102 3.04 11.94 10.81
N LEU A 103 1.88 12.56 10.63
CA LEU A 103 1.32 12.84 9.31
C LEU A 103 2.11 13.90 8.53
N TRP A 104 2.68 14.89 9.21
CA TRP A 104 3.58 15.86 8.58
C TRP A 104 4.85 15.19 8.04
N LEU A 105 5.49 14.31 8.85
CA LEU A 105 6.63 13.51 8.40
C LEU A 105 6.25 12.58 7.23
N TYR A 106 5.07 11.97 7.29
CA TYR A 106 4.56 11.13 6.22
C TYR A 106 4.40 11.88 4.89
N ASP A 107 3.86 13.11 4.94
CA ASP A 107 3.74 13.98 3.77
C ASP A 107 5.12 14.43 3.26
N LEU A 108 6.06 14.75 4.18
CA LEU A 108 7.42 15.13 3.85
C LEU A 108 8.15 14.01 3.10
N LEU A 109 8.08 12.77 3.63
CA LEU A 109 8.68 11.58 3.01
C LEU A 109 8.02 11.21 1.69
N SER A 110 6.74 11.52 1.51
CA SER A 110 6.02 11.35 0.24
C SER A 110 6.51 12.30 -0.85
N GLY A 111 7.13 13.43 -0.48
CA GLY A 111 7.72 14.43 -1.36
C GLY A 111 6.70 15.23 -2.18
N LYS A 112 7.20 16.03 -3.14
CA LYS A 112 6.37 16.91 -3.99
C LYS A 112 5.35 16.17 -4.86
N LYS A 113 5.58 14.90 -5.14
CA LYS A 113 4.71 14.03 -5.96
C LYS A 113 3.82 13.12 -5.11
N GLY A 114 3.58 13.47 -3.85
CA GLY A 114 2.66 12.77 -2.96
C GLY A 114 1.23 12.72 -3.51
N ILE A 115 0.46 11.75 -3.04
CA ILE A 115 -0.93 11.52 -3.51
C ILE A 115 -1.97 12.40 -2.80
N GLY A 116 -1.54 13.29 -1.93
CA GLY A 116 -2.36 14.26 -1.19
C GLY A 116 -1.71 14.59 0.15
N ARG A 117 -2.04 15.74 0.70
CA ARG A 117 -1.58 16.17 2.03
C ARG A 117 -2.65 15.93 3.08
N HIS A 118 -2.22 15.66 4.30
CA HIS A 118 -3.14 15.56 5.42
C HIS A 118 -3.80 16.91 5.73
N ARG A 119 -5.00 16.86 6.28
CA ARG A 119 -5.72 18.04 6.77
C ARG A 119 -6.53 17.70 8.01
N TRP A 120 -6.70 18.67 8.87
CA TRP A 120 -7.61 18.57 10.01
C TRP A 120 -9.06 18.78 9.57
N LEU A 121 -9.95 17.97 10.12
CA LEU A 121 -11.40 18.09 10.02
C LEU A 121 -11.97 18.30 11.43
N THR A 122 -12.95 19.21 11.56
CA THR A 122 -13.74 19.33 12.79
C THR A 122 -14.55 18.04 13.03
N ALA A 123 -15.06 17.84 14.24
CA ALA A 123 -15.91 16.69 14.55
C ALA A 123 -17.11 16.56 13.61
N GLU A 124 -17.76 17.69 13.28
CA GLU A 124 -18.88 17.73 12.32
C GLU A 124 -18.45 17.32 10.90
N GLN A 125 -17.32 17.84 10.43
CA GLN A 125 -16.78 17.49 9.12
C GLN A 125 -16.39 16.02 9.04
N ALA A 126 -15.76 15.49 10.10
CA ALA A 126 -15.39 14.08 10.19
C ALA A 126 -16.64 13.17 10.18
N LYS A 127 -17.69 13.57 10.92
CA LYS A 127 -18.97 12.84 10.94
C LYS A 127 -19.68 12.84 9.60
N ARG A 128 -19.61 13.95 8.85
CA ARG A 128 -20.13 14.01 7.45
C ARG A 128 -19.37 13.08 6.51
N CYS A 129 -18.05 12.95 6.70
CA CYS A 129 -17.23 12.03 5.88
C CYS A 129 -17.47 10.56 6.23
N SER A 130 -17.74 10.25 7.50
CA SER A 130 -17.99 8.89 7.99
C SER A 130 -19.10 8.93 9.06
N PRO A 131 -20.35 8.68 8.66
CA PRO A 131 -21.50 8.66 9.57
C PRO A 131 -21.41 7.64 10.71
N GLU A 132 -20.58 6.60 10.56
CA GLU A 132 -20.37 5.55 11.55
C GLU A 132 -19.46 5.96 12.72
N LEU A 133 -18.78 7.11 12.64
CA LEU A 133 -17.90 7.57 13.71
C LEU A 133 -18.72 7.82 15.00
N LYS A 134 -18.22 7.31 16.13
CA LYS A 134 -18.73 7.67 17.44
C LYS A 134 -18.52 9.15 17.69
N THR A 135 -19.54 9.84 18.19
CA THR A 135 -19.50 11.30 18.41
C THR A 135 -19.05 11.67 19.83
N ASP A 136 -19.29 10.77 20.79
CA ASP A 136 -18.91 11.02 22.18
C ASP A 136 -17.40 11.18 22.34
N GLY A 137 -16.99 12.33 22.87
CA GLY A 137 -15.59 12.71 23.03
C GLY A 137 -14.81 12.97 21.74
N LEU A 138 -15.44 12.95 20.56
CA LEU A 138 -14.79 13.23 19.28
C LEU A 138 -14.40 14.72 19.17
N THR A 139 -13.10 15.02 19.09
CA THR A 139 -12.60 16.39 18.91
C THR A 139 -12.44 16.77 17.43
N GLY A 140 -12.30 15.78 16.56
CA GLY A 140 -12.12 15.92 15.11
C GLY A 140 -11.35 14.73 14.53
N ALA A 141 -10.87 14.87 13.31
CA ALA A 141 -10.09 13.82 12.65
C ALA A 141 -9.01 14.42 11.74
N TYR A 142 -7.94 13.69 11.52
CA TYR A 142 -7.06 13.93 10.39
C TYR A 142 -7.52 13.11 9.20
N LEU A 143 -7.74 13.79 8.08
CA LEU A 143 -7.88 13.17 6.77
C LEU A 143 -6.50 13.07 6.14
N PHE A 144 -6.10 11.89 5.72
CA PHE A 144 -4.87 11.65 4.97
C PHE A 144 -5.13 10.63 3.86
N PHE A 145 -4.12 10.29 3.07
CA PHE A 145 -4.33 9.47 1.89
C PHE A 145 -3.35 8.32 1.80
N ASP A 146 -3.89 7.16 1.45
CA ASP A 146 -3.13 5.98 1.06
C ASP A 146 -3.65 5.41 -0.26
N GLY A 147 -3.10 4.29 -0.69
CA GLY A 147 -3.58 3.55 -1.86
C GLY A 147 -4.46 2.37 -1.43
N GLN A 148 -5.39 2.02 -2.30
CA GLN A 148 -6.14 0.77 -2.22
C GLN A 148 -5.93 -0.01 -3.51
N MET A 149 -5.90 -1.33 -3.41
CA MET A 149 -5.74 -2.26 -4.53
C MET A 149 -6.76 -3.40 -4.49
N ASP A 150 -7.00 -4.02 -5.64
CA ASP A 150 -7.49 -5.38 -5.71
C ASP A 150 -6.27 -6.32 -5.72
N ASP A 151 -5.94 -6.90 -4.58
CA ASP A 151 -4.71 -7.65 -4.36
C ASP A 151 -4.57 -8.85 -5.30
N ARG A 152 -5.64 -9.63 -5.50
CA ARG A 152 -5.62 -10.78 -6.41
C ARG A 152 -5.44 -10.34 -7.86
N LYS A 153 -6.23 -9.37 -8.32
CA LYS A 153 -6.12 -8.87 -9.70
C LYS A 153 -4.77 -8.20 -9.96
N LEU A 154 -4.25 -7.46 -8.98
CA LEU A 154 -2.93 -6.84 -9.11
C LEU A 154 -1.83 -7.90 -9.24
N GLY A 155 -1.88 -8.97 -8.44
CA GLY A 155 -0.93 -10.07 -8.55
C GLY A 155 -1.03 -10.83 -9.87
N LEU A 156 -2.24 -11.08 -10.38
CA LEU A 156 -2.43 -11.70 -11.71
C LEU A 156 -1.91 -10.78 -12.82
N TRP A 157 -2.12 -9.48 -12.70
CA TRP A 157 -1.52 -8.50 -13.63
C TRP A 157 0.01 -8.55 -13.60
N VAL A 158 0.63 -8.72 -12.40
CA VAL A 158 2.09 -8.92 -12.29
C VAL A 158 2.52 -10.21 -13.01
N ALA A 159 1.76 -11.29 -12.88
CA ALA A 159 2.02 -12.54 -13.61
C ALA A 159 2.00 -12.31 -15.13
N GLU A 160 1.02 -11.59 -15.65
CA GLU A 160 0.96 -11.21 -17.07
C GLU A 160 2.21 -10.41 -17.51
N GLN A 161 2.68 -9.46 -16.67
CA GLN A 161 3.88 -8.70 -16.99
C GLN A 161 5.13 -9.59 -16.94
N ALA A 162 5.19 -10.55 -16.02
CA ALA A 162 6.28 -11.52 -15.94
C ALA A 162 6.33 -12.41 -17.20
N ILE A 163 5.18 -12.92 -17.65
CA ILE A 163 5.07 -13.71 -18.91
C ILE A 163 5.51 -12.88 -20.11
N LYS A 164 5.07 -11.62 -20.23
CA LYS A 164 5.50 -10.70 -21.30
C LYS A 164 7.01 -10.42 -21.27
N ALA A 165 7.65 -10.50 -20.10
CA ALA A 165 9.09 -10.39 -19.94
C ALA A 165 9.84 -11.70 -20.19
N GLY A 166 9.16 -12.81 -20.52
CA GLY A 166 9.76 -14.09 -20.87
C GLY A 166 9.81 -15.11 -19.73
N VAL A 167 9.12 -14.87 -18.60
CA VAL A 167 8.98 -15.87 -17.52
C VAL A 167 8.10 -17.01 -17.97
N GLN A 168 8.55 -18.26 -17.79
CA GLN A 168 7.74 -19.46 -17.96
C GLN A 168 7.11 -19.79 -16.60
N ILE A 169 5.78 -19.92 -16.58
CA ILE A 169 5.03 -20.26 -15.35
C ILE A 169 4.47 -21.67 -15.49
N HIS A 170 4.78 -22.50 -14.51
CA HIS A 170 4.31 -23.88 -14.37
C HIS A 170 3.38 -23.96 -13.15
N GLN A 171 2.14 -24.44 -13.37
CA GLN A 171 1.11 -24.70 -12.35
C GLN A 171 0.73 -26.19 -12.35
#